data_847ff3b8546a979a56311a587bac8eeb
#
_entry.id   847ff3b8546a979a56311a587bac8eeb
#
_cell.length_a   1.000
_cell.length_b   1.000
_cell.length_c   1.000
_cell.angle_alpha   90.00
_cell.angle_beta   90.00
_cell.angle_gamma   90.00
#
_symmetry.space_group_name_H-M   'P 1'
#
loop_
_entity.id
_entity.type
_entity.pdbx_description
1 polymer ?
#
loop_
_entity_poly.entity_id
_entity_poly.type
_entity_poly.pdbx_seq_one_letter_code
_entity_poly.pdbx_strand_id
1 'polypeptide(L)'
;MSFNRKHLLLYAVTDSGKDADRPLPKRVESALKGGATCIQLREKELRGEALIKEAEEIRALCAAYRVPLIINDDVDLAIRLDADGVHVGQQDMEAKEARRRLGPEKIIGVSARTVEQAVQAWKDGADYLG
;
A
#
# COMPACT_ATOMS: atom_id res chain seq x y z
N MET A 1 6.10 3.22 -10.55
CA MET A 1 4.86 2.81 -11.26
C MET A 1 3.78 3.83 -10.94
N SER A 2 3.27 4.49 -11.97
CA SER A 2 2.20 5.47 -11.77
C SER A 2 0.82 4.78 -11.70
N PHE A 3 -0.14 5.48 -11.10
CA PHE A 3 -1.49 4.95 -10.90
C PHE A 3 -2.20 4.63 -12.22
N ASN A 4 -2.91 3.50 -12.22
CA ASN A 4 -3.80 3.09 -13.30
C ASN A 4 -5.07 2.49 -12.67
N ARG A 5 -6.23 2.84 -13.21
CA ARG A 5 -7.52 2.35 -12.71
C ARG A 5 -7.60 0.82 -12.63
N LYS A 6 -6.90 0.12 -13.52
CA LYS A 6 -6.84 -1.34 -13.53
C LYS A 6 -6.22 -1.92 -12.25
N HIS A 7 -5.38 -1.14 -11.55
CA HIS A 7 -4.83 -1.57 -10.26
C HIS A 7 -5.92 -1.82 -9.22
N LEU A 8 -7.09 -1.20 -9.35
CA LEU A 8 -8.18 -1.35 -8.38
C LEU A 8 -9.14 -2.52 -8.70
N LEU A 9 -8.89 -3.30 -9.74
CA LEU A 9 -9.80 -4.39 -10.12
C LEU A 9 -9.87 -5.49 -9.05
N LEU A 10 -8.73 -5.85 -8.48
CA LEU A 10 -8.66 -6.81 -7.39
C LEU A 10 -7.56 -6.38 -6.42
N TYR A 11 -7.94 -5.61 -5.43
CA TYR A 11 -7.03 -5.00 -4.48
C TYR A 11 -7.02 -5.82 -3.19
N ALA A 12 -5.92 -6.51 -2.93
CA ALA A 12 -5.75 -7.32 -1.74
C ALA A 12 -5.00 -6.54 -0.66
N VAL A 13 -5.59 -6.48 0.53
CA VAL A 13 -4.99 -5.85 1.71
C VAL A 13 -4.58 -6.96 2.68
N THR A 14 -3.32 -6.96 3.10
CA THR A 14 -2.85 -7.94 4.08
C THR A 14 -3.35 -7.58 5.47
N ASP A 15 -3.40 -8.55 6.35
CA ASP A 15 -3.56 -8.32 7.77
C ASP A 15 -2.40 -8.97 8.52
N SER A 16 -2.18 -8.57 9.76
CA SER A 16 -1.13 -9.12 10.63
C SER A 16 -1.43 -10.56 11.05
N GLY A 17 -2.30 -11.16 10.39
CA GLY A 17 -2.92 -12.45 10.40
C GLY A 17 -2.47 -13.47 11.39
N LYS A 18 -3.44 -14.05 11.86
CA LYS A 18 -3.45 -15.09 12.86
C LYS A 18 -3.23 -16.47 12.27
N ASP A 19 -2.89 -16.52 11.00
CA ASP A 19 -2.67 -17.76 10.30
C ASP A 19 -1.19 -18.13 10.35
N ALA A 20 -0.78 -18.68 11.48
CA ALA A 20 0.61 -19.05 11.73
C ALA A 20 1.14 -20.12 10.75
N ASP A 21 0.26 -20.87 10.10
CA ASP A 21 0.63 -21.95 9.18
C ASP A 21 1.03 -21.40 7.80
N ARG A 22 0.73 -20.13 7.53
CA ARG A 22 1.04 -19.49 6.26
C ARG A 22 1.72 -18.15 6.46
N PRO A 23 3.04 -18.09 6.28
CA PRO A 23 3.76 -16.81 6.32
C PRO A 23 3.17 -15.79 5.34
N LEU A 24 3.18 -14.53 5.71
CA LEU A 24 2.57 -13.47 4.90
C LEU A 24 3.08 -13.44 3.45
N PRO A 25 4.38 -13.56 3.16
CA PRO A 25 4.84 -13.62 1.77
C PRO A 25 4.20 -14.74 0.95
N LYS A 26 3.95 -15.90 1.57
CA LYS A 26 3.26 -17.01 0.91
C LYS A 26 1.81 -16.69 0.58
N ARG A 27 1.12 -16.00 1.49
CA ARG A 27 -0.27 -15.56 1.26
C ARG A 27 -0.34 -14.52 0.15
N VAL A 28 0.61 -13.59 0.14
CA VAL A 28 0.71 -12.58 -0.93
C VAL A 28 0.99 -13.24 -2.27
N GLU A 29 1.91 -14.19 -2.31
CA GLU A 29 2.19 -14.94 -3.54
C GLU A 29 0.94 -15.65 -4.08
N SER A 30 0.16 -16.27 -3.19
CA SER A 30 -1.11 -16.91 -3.58
C SER A 30 -2.11 -15.90 -4.15
N ALA A 31 -2.21 -14.72 -3.55
CA ALA A 31 -3.08 -13.65 -4.04
C ALA A 31 -2.63 -13.17 -5.44
N LEU A 32 -1.33 -13.01 -5.64
CA LEU A 32 -0.76 -12.62 -6.94
C LEU A 32 -1.04 -13.67 -8.01
N LYS A 33 -0.84 -14.93 -7.70
CA LYS A 33 -1.18 -16.06 -8.60
C LYS A 33 -2.66 -16.09 -8.94
N GLY A 34 -3.50 -15.71 -7.99
CA GLY A 34 -4.95 -15.64 -8.18
C GLY A 34 -5.44 -14.43 -8.95
N GLY A 35 -4.55 -13.50 -9.32
CA GLY A 35 -4.90 -12.36 -10.15
C GLY A 35 -5.06 -11.03 -9.43
N ALA A 36 -4.57 -10.90 -8.20
CA ALA A 36 -4.57 -9.60 -7.52
C ALA A 36 -3.85 -8.55 -8.37
N THR A 37 -4.45 -7.37 -8.48
CA THR A 37 -3.94 -6.28 -9.32
C THR A 37 -3.28 -5.16 -8.51
N CYS A 38 -3.38 -5.23 -7.19
CA CYS A 38 -2.74 -4.32 -6.25
C CYS A 38 -2.61 -5.02 -4.91
N ILE A 39 -1.50 -4.85 -4.24
CA ILE A 39 -1.27 -5.38 -2.89
C ILE A 39 -1.04 -4.22 -1.94
N GLN A 40 -1.76 -4.19 -0.82
CA GLN A 40 -1.46 -3.28 0.27
C GLN A 40 -0.89 -4.07 1.45
N LEU A 41 0.31 -3.71 1.85
CA LEU A 41 0.92 -4.26 3.07
C LEU A 41 0.42 -3.46 4.27
N ARG A 42 -0.41 -4.10 5.09
CA ARG A 42 -0.93 -3.55 6.33
C ARG A 42 -0.42 -4.41 7.48
N GLU A 43 0.71 -4.02 8.06
CA GLU A 43 1.35 -4.75 9.15
C GLU A 43 1.30 -3.90 10.42
N LYS A 44 0.63 -4.40 11.47
CA LYS A 44 0.42 -3.69 12.73
C LYS A 44 1.20 -4.28 13.89
N GLU A 45 1.80 -5.44 13.71
CA GLU A 45 2.49 -6.16 14.81
C GLU A 45 4.01 -6.14 14.66
N LEU A 46 4.54 -6.48 13.49
CA LEU A 46 5.99 -6.47 13.27
C LEU A 46 6.57 -5.06 13.27
N ARG A 47 7.79 -4.95 13.77
CA ARG A 47 8.56 -3.70 13.83
C ARG A 47 10.02 -3.97 13.47
N GLY A 48 10.76 -2.90 13.15
CA GLY A 48 12.21 -2.94 12.95
C GLY A 48 12.64 -3.84 11.79
N GLU A 49 13.73 -4.57 11.97
CA GLU A 49 14.33 -5.40 10.93
C GLU A 49 13.42 -6.53 10.43
N ALA A 50 12.59 -7.09 11.32
CA ALA A 50 11.64 -8.13 10.94
C ALA A 50 10.60 -7.62 9.94
N LEU A 51 10.09 -6.41 10.17
CA LEU A 51 9.15 -5.75 9.26
C LEU A 51 9.81 -5.45 7.92
N ILE A 52 11.02 -4.91 7.94
CA ILE A 52 11.75 -4.56 6.72
C ILE A 52 12.01 -5.80 5.87
N LYS A 53 12.48 -6.87 6.48
CA LYS A 53 12.74 -8.14 5.78
C LYS A 53 11.47 -8.68 5.10
N GLU A 54 10.36 -8.73 5.82
CA GLU A 54 9.08 -9.19 5.29
C GLU A 54 8.61 -8.30 4.13
N ALA A 55 8.71 -6.99 4.34
CA ALA A 55 8.29 -6.02 3.32
C ALA A 55 9.15 -6.11 2.06
N GLU A 56 10.45 -6.34 2.19
CA GLU A 56 11.35 -6.55 1.04
C GLU A 56 10.98 -7.81 0.24
N GLU A 57 10.66 -8.91 0.92
CA GLU A 57 10.20 -10.13 0.27
C GLU A 57 8.91 -9.88 -0.52
N ILE A 58 7.95 -9.20 0.10
CA ILE A 58 6.66 -8.88 -0.54
C ILE A 58 6.88 -7.93 -1.72
N ARG A 59 7.76 -6.95 -1.58
CA ARG A 59 8.09 -6.04 -2.67
C ARG A 59 8.65 -6.79 -3.87
N ALA A 60 9.58 -7.72 -3.64
CA ALA A 60 10.15 -8.54 -4.70
C ALA A 60 9.09 -9.39 -5.41
N LEU A 61 8.17 -9.98 -4.67
CA LEU A 61 7.05 -10.73 -5.23
C LEU A 61 6.17 -9.85 -6.11
N CYS A 62 5.76 -8.69 -5.60
CA CYS A 62 4.92 -7.75 -6.35
C CYS A 62 5.61 -7.30 -7.65
N ALA A 63 6.90 -6.99 -7.58
CA ALA A 63 7.69 -6.61 -8.76
C ALA A 63 7.73 -7.73 -9.80
N ALA A 64 7.91 -8.98 -9.38
CA ALA A 64 7.95 -10.13 -10.27
C ALA A 64 6.62 -10.32 -11.02
N TYR A 65 5.50 -10.02 -10.38
CA TYR A 65 4.16 -10.09 -11.00
C TYR A 65 3.73 -8.78 -11.65
N ARG A 66 4.55 -7.73 -11.60
CA ARG A 66 4.24 -6.38 -12.11
C ARG A 66 2.97 -5.80 -11.50
N VAL A 67 2.81 -6.01 -10.20
CA VAL A 67 1.67 -5.53 -9.41
C VAL A 67 2.20 -4.49 -8.43
N PRO A 68 1.54 -3.32 -8.30
CA PRO A 68 2.00 -2.30 -7.36
C PRO A 68 1.87 -2.74 -5.91
N LEU A 69 2.88 -2.38 -5.12
CA LEU A 69 2.87 -2.53 -3.66
C LEU A 69 2.59 -1.18 -3.02
N ILE A 70 1.54 -1.15 -2.23
CA ILE A 70 1.11 0.01 -1.43
C ILE A 70 1.43 -0.27 0.03
N ILE A 71 2.07 0.66 0.71
CA ILE A 71 2.34 0.56 2.15
C ILE A 71 1.23 1.28 2.91
N ASN A 72 0.62 0.59 3.86
CA ASN A 72 -0.38 1.20 4.74
C ASN A 72 0.29 2.14 5.73
N ASP A 73 -0.09 3.41 5.76
CA ASP A 73 0.25 4.38 6.80
C ASP A 73 1.69 4.89 6.80
N ASP A 74 2.67 4.03 6.65
CA ASP A 74 4.08 4.33 6.90
C ASP A 74 4.78 4.84 5.65
N VAL A 75 4.80 6.17 5.51
CA VAL A 75 5.46 6.85 4.39
C VAL A 75 6.98 6.62 4.40
N ASP A 76 7.59 6.58 5.58
CA ASP A 76 9.04 6.35 5.70
C ASP A 76 9.43 4.95 5.20
N LEU A 77 8.63 3.95 5.56
CA LEU A 77 8.83 2.59 5.07
C LEU A 77 8.66 2.52 3.55
N ALA A 78 7.64 3.19 3.01
CA ALA A 78 7.41 3.24 1.57
C ALA A 78 8.60 3.86 0.82
N ILE A 79 9.17 4.93 1.35
CA ILE A 79 10.36 5.57 0.78
C ILE A 79 11.55 4.62 0.84
N ARG A 80 11.78 4.01 2.00
CA ARG A 80 12.92 3.11 2.21
C ARG A 80 12.89 1.90 1.27
N LEU A 81 11.71 1.34 1.02
CA LEU A 81 11.53 0.20 0.14
C LEU A 81 11.43 0.58 -1.34
N ASP A 82 11.33 1.85 -1.63
CA ASP A 82 10.92 2.32 -2.96
C ASP A 82 9.63 1.61 -3.40
N ALA A 83 8.66 1.55 -2.51
CA ALA A 83 7.34 0.99 -2.81
C ALA A 83 6.60 1.85 -3.84
N ASP A 84 5.56 1.30 -4.45
CA ASP A 84 4.82 2.00 -5.50
C ASP A 84 3.91 3.10 -4.95
N GLY A 85 3.56 3.04 -3.67
CA GLY A 85 2.76 4.08 -3.06
C GLY A 85 2.41 3.82 -1.60
N VAL A 86 1.52 4.66 -1.10
CA VAL A 86 1.01 4.58 0.28
C VAL A 86 -0.51 4.69 0.29
N HIS A 87 -1.11 4.16 1.35
CA HIS A 87 -2.52 4.38 1.67
C HIS A 87 -2.60 4.96 3.07
N VAL A 88 -3.18 6.15 3.20
CA VAL A 88 -3.27 6.87 4.47
C VAL A 88 -4.73 7.10 4.87
N GLY A 89 -4.98 7.07 6.18
CA GLY A 89 -6.28 7.40 6.76
C GLY A 89 -6.28 8.83 7.32
N GLN A 90 -7.41 9.23 7.93
CA GLN A 90 -7.61 10.58 8.44
C GLN A 90 -6.74 10.89 9.67
N GLN A 91 -6.24 9.85 10.36
CA GLN A 91 -5.38 9.98 11.55
C GLN A 91 -3.89 9.89 11.23
N ASP A 92 -3.55 9.70 9.95
CA ASP A 92 -2.19 9.49 9.49
C ASP A 92 -1.58 10.76 8.90
N MET A 93 -0.44 10.65 8.24
CA MET A 93 0.14 11.77 7.50
C MET A 93 -0.86 12.27 6.46
N GLU A 94 -1.05 13.57 6.36
CA GLU A 94 -1.93 14.17 5.36
C GLU A 94 -1.48 13.79 3.94
N ALA A 95 -2.44 13.52 3.06
CA ALA A 95 -2.16 13.14 1.67
C ALA A 95 -1.29 14.17 0.94
N LYS A 96 -1.49 15.45 1.21
CA LYS A 96 -0.68 16.54 0.65
C LYS A 96 0.79 16.41 1.02
N GLU A 97 1.08 16.12 2.28
CA GLU A 97 2.46 15.94 2.76
C GLU A 97 3.06 14.64 2.21
N ALA A 98 2.26 13.55 2.18
CA ALA A 98 2.70 12.30 1.56
C ALA A 98 3.08 12.52 0.10
N ARG A 99 2.26 13.25 -0.65
CA ARG A 99 2.54 13.60 -2.05
C ARG A 99 3.83 14.40 -2.19
N ARG A 100 4.04 15.38 -1.32
CA ARG A 100 5.26 16.19 -1.33
C ARG A 100 6.51 15.31 -1.13
N ARG A 101 6.43 14.35 -0.21
CA ARG A 101 7.57 13.48 0.13
C ARG A 101 7.82 12.38 -0.90
N LEU A 102 6.75 11.82 -1.47
CA LEU A 102 6.84 10.70 -2.40
C LEU A 102 7.03 11.12 -3.85
N GLY A 103 6.64 12.34 -4.19
CA GLY A 103 6.70 12.84 -5.56
C GLY A 103 5.47 12.48 -6.40
N PRO A 104 5.43 12.96 -7.66
CA PRO A 104 4.22 12.86 -8.50
C PRO A 104 3.94 11.46 -9.06
N GLU A 105 4.95 10.59 -9.11
CA GLU A 105 4.84 9.28 -9.74
C GLU A 105 4.33 8.17 -8.80
N LYS A 106 4.37 8.40 -7.50
CA LYS A 106 3.92 7.41 -6.53
C LYS A 106 2.41 7.46 -6.34
N ILE A 107 1.84 6.31 -6.02
CA ILE A 107 0.40 6.14 -5.84
C ILE A 107 0.02 6.56 -4.42
N ILE A 108 -1.01 7.38 -4.27
CA ILE A 108 -1.55 7.75 -2.96
C ILE A 108 -3.03 7.40 -2.91
N GLY A 109 -3.38 6.50 -1.99
CA GLY A 109 -4.75 6.21 -1.63
C GLY A 109 -5.11 6.85 -0.29
N VAL A 110 -6.36 7.25 -0.13
CA VAL A 110 -6.86 7.88 1.09
C VAL A 110 -8.17 7.25 1.51
N SER A 111 -8.27 6.86 2.78
CA SER A 111 -9.54 6.44 3.38
C SER A 111 -10.39 7.68 3.67
N ALA A 112 -11.60 7.71 3.14
CA ALA A 112 -12.54 8.81 3.34
C ALA A 112 -13.90 8.26 3.75
N ARG A 113 -14.50 8.86 4.77
CA ARG A 113 -15.81 8.45 5.31
C ARG A 113 -16.91 9.48 5.04
N THR A 114 -16.53 10.67 4.60
CA THR A 114 -17.47 11.75 4.29
C THR A 114 -17.15 12.34 2.92
N VAL A 115 -18.12 13.06 2.36
CA VAL A 115 -17.93 13.77 1.09
C VAL A 115 -16.81 14.81 1.24
N GLU A 116 -16.78 15.53 2.35
CA GLU A 116 -15.76 16.55 2.62
C GLU A 116 -14.36 15.94 2.63
N GLN A 117 -14.19 14.80 3.29
CA GLN A 117 -12.92 14.07 3.32
C GLN A 117 -12.50 13.61 1.93
N ALA A 118 -13.44 13.10 1.15
CA ALA A 118 -13.17 12.65 -0.22
C ALA A 118 -12.74 13.82 -1.11
N VAL A 119 -13.43 14.95 -1.05
CA VAL A 119 -13.08 16.15 -1.82
C VAL A 119 -11.72 16.68 -1.40
N GLN A 120 -11.43 16.72 -0.11
CA GLN A 120 -10.13 17.18 0.38
C GLN A 120 -9.01 16.27 -0.08
N ALA A 121 -9.20 14.95 0.01
CA ALA A 121 -8.22 13.97 -0.47
C ALA A 121 -7.92 14.16 -1.96
N TRP A 122 -8.95 14.38 -2.77
CA TRP A 122 -8.78 14.65 -4.20
C TRP A 122 -7.95 15.93 -4.42
N LYS A 123 -8.27 17.02 -3.70
CA LYS A 123 -7.52 18.28 -3.80
C LYS A 123 -6.06 18.11 -3.39
N ASP A 124 -5.80 17.25 -2.43
CA ASP A 124 -4.46 16.98 -1.90
C ASP A 124 -3.64 16.03 -2.79
N GLY A 125 -4.22 15.55 -3.88
CA GLY A 125 -3.51 14.74 -4.86
C GLY A 125 -3.63 13.23 -4.68
N ALA A 126 -4.68 12.75 -4.01
CA ALA A 126 -4.96 11.32 -3.93
C ALA A 126 -5.31 10.76 -5.31
N ASP A 127 -4.80 9.57 -5.60
CA ASP A 127 -5.08 8.85 -6.83
C ASP A 127 -6.36 8.00 -6.73
N TYR A 128 -6.68 7.52 -5.54
CA TYR A 128 -7.90 6.77 -5.28
C TYR A 128 -8.37 6.95 -3.84
N LEU A 129 -9.62 6.58 -3.60
CA LEU A 129 -10.26 6.64 -2.29
C LEU A 129 -10.68 5.25 -1.84
N GLY A 130 -10.63 5.03 -0.53
CA GLY A 130 -11.12 3.82 0.11
C GLY A 130 -12.17 4.13 1.17
#